data_03be3f890ce4766874ad459f2e51ca82
#
_entry.id   03be3f890ce4766874ad459f2e51ca82
#
_cell.length_a   1.000
_cell.length_b   1.000
_cell.length_c   1.000
_cell.angle_alpha   90.00
_cell.angle_beta   90.00
_cell.angle_gamma   90.00
#
_symmetry.space_group_name_H-M   'P 1'
#
loop_
_entity.id
_entity.type
_entity.pdbx_description
1 polymer ?
#
loop_
_entity_poly.entity_id
_entity_poly.type
_entity_poly.pdbx_seq_one_letter_code
_entity_poly.pdbx_strand_id
1 'polypeptide(L)'
;MRWQKKNYDKLPSIYMSSVTDPYQPIESKTQLTRRLLEVMLEYRPILVIQTRSPMITRDIDLLQRFKNLRVNMSIPTGSELVRKDFEPQTASIKARLNAMKKIKKEIQNFTGYLPKLSITITPLLPTLPEEQESFIRQLNFVDRVVIQDFHISHKGSLVASTRDAAIDMKKKYEWWYSNQHENYQQFKGKLLEILSDVEVKEGKAGFTYE
;
A
#
# COMPACT_ATOMS: atom_id res chain seq x y z
N MET A 1 -10.17 -13.64 -23.55
CA MET A 1 -9.90 -14.08 -24.94
C MET A 1 -9.35 -12.99 -25.88
N ARG A 2 -9.87 -11.74 -25.93
CA ARG A 2 -9.32 -10.70 -26.84
C ARG A 2 -7.87 -10.27 -26.51
N TRP A 3 -7.49 -10.22 -25.23
CA TRP A 3 -6.13 -9.83 -24.83
C TRP A 3 -5.10 -10.89 -25.23
N GLN A 4 -5.39 -12.17 -25.02
CA GLN A 4 -4.51 -13.28 -25.37
C GLN A 4 -4.20 -13.34 -26.88
N LYS A 5 -5.18 -13.00 -27.74
CA LYS A 5 -4.96 -12.97 -29.20
C LYS A 5 -4.00 -11.90 -29.69
N LYS A 6 -3.82 -10.79 -28.90
CA LYS A 6 -2.93 -9.67 -29.27
C LYS A 6 -1.53 -9.75 -28.62
N ASN A 7 -1.36 -10.51 -27.55
CA ASN A 7 -0.15 -10.49 -26.71
C ASN A 7 0.27 -11.91 -26.30
N TYR A 8 0.42 -12.80 -27.26
CA TYR A 8 0.71 -14.23 -27.04
C TYR A 8 1.91 -14.49 -26.12
N ASP A 9 2.91 -13.59 -26.11
CA ASP A 9 4.16 -13.77 -25.37
C ASP A 9 4.23 -12.93 -24.08
N LYS A 10 3.16 -12.23 -23.70
CA LYS A 10 3.15 -11.37 -22.50
C LYS A 10 2.11 -11.83 -21.50
N LEU A 11 2.53 -12.02 -20.25
CA LEU A 11 1.59 -12.22 -19.15
C LEU A 11 0.71 -10.98 -18.95
N PRO A 12 -0.62 -11.15 -18.73
CA PRO A 12 -1.47 -10.01 -18.37
C PRO A 12 -1.00 -9.42 -17.05
N SER A 13 -0.86 -8.10 -16.99
CA SER A 13 -0.61 -7.37 -15.77
C SER A 13 -1.92 -6.81 -15.25
N ILE A 14 -2.30 -7.21 -14.04
CA ILE A 14 -3.53 -6.80 -13.37
C ILE A 14 -3.17 -6.02 -12.12
N TYR A 15 -3.63 -4.77 -12.05
CA TYR A 15 -3.57 -3.95 -10.86
C TYR A 15 -4.95 -3.87 -10.21
N MET A 16 -5.10 -4.49 -9.04
CA MET A 16 -6.34 -4.43 -8.27
C MET A 16 -6.34 -3.22 -7.35
N SER A 17 -7.39 -2.42 -7.43
CA SER A 17 -7.65 -1.28 -6.54
C SER A 17 -6.95 0.03 -6.91
N SER A 18 -7.20 0.50 -8.12
CA SER A 18 -6.83 1.88 -8.48
C SER A 18 -7.78 2.94 -7.88
N VAL A 19 -9.00 2.57 -7.53
CA VAL A 19 -10.06 3.49 -7.07
C VAL A 19 -10.67 3.06 -5.73
N THR A 20 -10.93 1.77 -5.55
CA THR A 20 -11.59 1.23 -4.35
C THR A 20 -10.79 0.07 -3.78
N ASP A 21 -10.82 -0.11 -2.44
CA ASP A 21 -10.13 -1.22 -1.79
C ASP A 21 -10.83 -2.55 -2.12
N PRO A 22 -10.10 -3.59 -2.60
CA PRO A 22 -10.68 -4.90 -2.86
C PRO A 22 -11.12 -5.63 -1.59
N TYR A 23 -10.63 -5.21 -0.44
CA TYR A 23 -10.95 -5.79 0.86
C TYR A 23 -11.76 -4.83 1.74
N GLN A 24 -12.80 -4.21 1.15
CA GLN A 24 -13.79 -3.44 1.91
C GLN A 24 -14.51 -4.36 2.92
N PRO A 25 -15.12 -3.79 4.00
CA PRO A 25 -15.84 -4.59 5.00
C PRO A 25 -16.89 -5.55 4.42
N ILE A 26 -17.57 -5.14 3.33
CA ILE A 26 -18.57 -5.98 2.65
C ILE A 26 -17.95 -7.26 2.07
N GLU A 27 -16.66 -7.26 1.75
CA GLU A 27 -15.96 -8.41 1.19
C GLU A 27 -15.95 -9.62 2.14
N SER A 28 -16.10 -9.39 3.44
CA SER A 28 -16.27 -10.48 4.43
C SER A 28 -17.50 -11.34 4.14
N LYS A 29 -18.54 -10.75 3.52
CA LYS A 29 -19.80 -11.41 3.16
C LYS A 29 -19.85 -11.84 1.70
N THR A 30 -19.45 -10.93 0.81
CA THR A 30 -19.59 -11.16 -0.65
C THR A 30 -18.54 -12.08 -1.23
N GLN A 31 -17.34 -12.09 -0.67
CA GLN A 31 -16.17 -12.85 -1.14
C GLN A 31 -15.89 -12.66 -2.64
N LEU A 32 -16.21 -11.47 -3.17
CA LEU A 32 -16.05 -11.17 -4.59
C LEU A 32 -14.57 -11.16 -5.00
N THR A 33 -13.72 -10.53 -4.17
CA THR A 33 -12.26 -10.53 -4.38
C THR A 33 -11.70 -11.94 -4.37
N ARG A 34 -12.12 -12.78 -3.41
CA ARG A 34 -11.69 -14.17 -3.35
C ARG A 34 -12.04 -14.94 -4.62
N ARG A 35 -13.30 -14.87 -5.06
CA ARG A 35 -13.76 -15.53 -6.30
C ARG A 35 -13.02 -15.02 -7.55
N LEU A 36 -12.69 -13.71 -7.57
CA LEU A 36 -11.91 -13.15 -8.67
C LEU A 36 -10.47 -13.68 -8.66
N LEU A 37 -9.85 -13.82 -7.50
CA LEU A 37 -8.52 -14.43 -7.37
C LEU A 37 -8.51 -15.89 -7.85
N GLU A 38 -9.53 -16.67 -7.50
CA GLU A 38 -9.69 -18.06 -7.97
C GLU A 38 -9.69 -18.14 -9.51
N VAL A 39 -10.47 -17.29 -10.17
CA VAL A 39 -10.50 -17.21 -11.63
C VAL A 39 -9.15 -16.74 -12.20
N MET A 40 -8.50 -15.75 -11.58
CA MET A 40 -7.21 -15.23 -12.04
C MET A 40 -6.09 -16.29 -12.00
N LEU A 41 -6.15 -17.24 -11.09
CA LEU A 41 -5.16 -18.32 -11.00
C LEU A 41 -5.07 -19.16 -12.29
N GLU A 42 -6.17 -19.28 -13.03
CA GLU A 42 -6.19 -20.01 -14.32
C GLU A 42 -5.33 -19.30 -15.38
N TYR A 43 -5.25 -17.97 -15.31
CA TYR A 43 -4.57 -17.11 -16.31
C TYR A 43 -3.14 -16.75 -15.90
N ARG A 44 -2.73 -17.01 -14.65
CA ARG A 44 -1.39 -16.73 -14.10
C ARG A 44 -0.87 -15.32 -14.40
N PRO A 45 -1.64 -14.26 -14.11
CA PRO A 45 -1.23 -12.90 -14.42
C PRO A 45 -0.05 -12.45 -13.56
N ILE A 46 0.56 -11.34 -13.95
CA ILE A 46 1.30 -10.49 -13.01
C ILE A 46 0.23 -9.76 -12.20
N LEU A 47 0.17 -10.03 -10.90
CA LEU A 47 -0.85 -9.48 -10.02
C LEU A 47 -0.26 -8.49 -9.02
N VAL A 48 -0.78 -7.28 -9.02
CA VAL A 48 -0.49 -6.27 -8.00
C VAL A 48 -1.78 -5.94 -7.26
N ILE A 49 -1.78 -6.09 -5.95
CA ILE A 49 -2.93 -5.79 -5.09
C ILE A 49 -2.58 -4.60 -4.21
N GLN A 50 -3.36 -3.53 -4.28
CA GLN A 50 -3.29 -2.39 -3.36
C GLN A 50 -4.44 -2.49 -2.36
N THR A 51 -4.13 -2.45 -1.07
CA THR A 51 -5.15 -2.47 0.00
C THR A 51 -4.68 -1.72 1.25
N ARG A 52 -5.61 -1.35 2.11
CA ARG A 52 -5.35 -0.89 3.48
C ARG A 52 -5.97 -1.85 4.52
N SER A 53 -6.46 -2.99 4.06
CA SER A 53 -7.21 -3.92 4.90
C SER A 53 -6.40 -5.17 5.26
N PRO A 54 -6.24 -5.48 6.56
CA PRO A 54 -5.67 -6.76 7.00
C PRO A 54 -6.47 -7.99 6.56
N MET A 55 -7.71 -7.81 6.08
CA MET A 55 -8.55 -8.90 5.58
C MET A 55 -7.91 -9.67 4.41
N ILE A 56 -6.96 -9.07 3.69
CA ILE A 56 -6.19 -9.75 2.65
C ILE A 56 -5.56 -11.05 3.15
N THR A 57 -5.27 -11.18 4.45
CA THR A 57 -4.73 -12.41 5.03
C THR A 57 -5.68 -13.60 4.99
N ARG A 58 -6.97 -13.38 4.75
CA ARG A 58 -7.96 -14.45 4.53
C ARG A 58 -7.62 -15.28 3.28
N ASP A 59 -7.08 -14.63 2.27
CA ASP A 59 -6.88 -15.21 0.94
C ASP A 59 -5.42 -15.63 0.69
N ILE A 60 -4.60 -15.79 1.73
CA ILE A 60 -3.19 -16.21 1.60
C ILE A 60 -3.08 -17.56 0.87
N ASP A 61 -4.03 -18.48 1.09
CA ASP A 61 -4.10 -19.78 0.40
C ASP A 61 -4.19 -19.67 -1.12
N LEU A 62 -4.78 -18.58 -1.63
CA LEU A 62 -4.80 -18.28 -3.06
C LEU A 62 -3.56 -17.45 -3.46
N LEU A 63 -3.21 -16.44 -2.68
CA LEU A 63 -2.11 -15.52 -2.97
C LEU A 63 -0.77 -16.25 -3.14
N GLN A 64 -0.48 -17.26 -2.33
CA GLN A 64 0.74 -18.07 -2.40
C GLN A 64 0.88 -18.88 -3.70
N ARG A 65 -0.19 -19.00 -4.49
CA ARG A 65 -0.21 -19.72 -5.78
C ARG A 65 0.14 -18.82 -6.97
N PHE A 66 0.18 -17.49 -6.79
CA PHE A 66 0.59 -16.55 -7.83
C PHE A 66 2.11 -16.43 -7.87
N LYS A 67 2.73 -16.78 -8.99
CA LYS A 67 4.19 -16.65 -9.19
C LYS A 67 4.65 -15.19 -9.21
N ASN A 68 3.83 -14.31 -9.81
CA ASN A 68 4.14 -12.89 -10.00
C ASN A 68 3.16 -12.05 -9.18
N LEU A 69 3.33 -12.06 -7.86
CA LEU A 69 2.51 -11.32 -6.91
C LEU A 69 3.30 -10.17 -6.29
N ARG A 70 2.70 -9.00 -6.24
CA ARG A 70 3.09 -7.89 -5.35
C ARG A 70 1.88 -7.46 -4.52
N VAL A 71 2.08 -7.30 -3.23
CA VAL A 71 1.09 -6.75 -2.32
C VAL A 71 1.57 -5.38 -1.82
N ASN A 72 0.79 -4.36 -2.10
CA ASN A 72 1.00 -2.98 -1.63
C ASN A 72 0.03 -2.70 -0.48
N MET A 73 0.55 -2.48 0.72
CA MET A 73 -0.25 -2.11 1.89
C MET A 73 -0.16 -0.60 2.12
N SER A 74 -1.31 0.08 2.09
CA SER A 74 -1.36 1.52 2.38
C SER A 74 -1.27 1.80 3.88
N ILE A 75 -0.22 2.53 4.28
CA ILE A 75 0.00 3.03 5.65
C ILE A 75 0.54 4.45 5.54
N PRO A 76 -0.32 5.47 5.39
CA PRO A 76 0.09 6.83 5.04
C PRO A 76 0.75 7.61 6.16
N THR A 77 0.75 7.11 7.40
CA THR A 77 1.36 7.72 8.57
C THR A 77 1.89 6.68 9.55
N GLY A 78 2.93 7.02 10.30
CA GLY A 78 3.41 6.23 11.42
C GLY A 78 2.67 6.50 12.74
N SER A 79 1.79 7.52 12.78
CA SER A 79 1.10 7.94 13.98
C SER A 79 -0.33 7.39 14.04
N GLU A 80 -0.63 6.60 15.07
CA GLU A 80 -1.96 6.03 15.24
C GLU A 80 -3.01 7.11 15.56
N LEU A 81 -2.61 8.22 16.17
CA LEU A 81 -3.46 9.40 16.39
C LEU A 81 -3.88 10.00 15.05
N VAL A 82 -2.91 10.26 14.18
CA VAL A 82 -3.16 10.82 12.85
C VAL A 82 -3.99 9.86 11.99
N ARG A 83 -3.69 8.56 12.06
CA ARG A 83 -4.51 7.56 11.36
C ARG A 83 -5.99 7.65 11.77
N LYS A 84 -6.29 7.77 13.07
CA LYS A 84 -7.68 7.88 13.54
C LYS A 84 -8.38 9.10 12.99
N ASP A 85 -7.69 10.22 12.84
CA ASP A 85 -8.25 11.43 12.29
C ASP A 85 -8.51 11.35 10.78
N PHE A 86 -7.53 10.87 10.02
CA PHE A 86 -7.61 10.83 8.54
C PHE A 86 -8.32 9.58 8.01
N GLU A 87 -8.20 8.46 8.71
CA GLU A 87 -8.71 7.16 8.29
C GLU A 87 -9.47 6.46 9.44
N PRO A 88 -10.51 7.06 10.05
CA PRO A 88 -11.16 6.59 11.28
C PRO A 88 -11.73 5.17 11.16
N GLN A 89 -12.18 4.78 9.97
CA GLN A 89 -12.80 3.49 9.69
C GLN A 89 -11.81 2.39 9.27
N THR A 90 -10.51 2.69 9.23
CA THR A 90 -9.52 1.72 8.79
C THR A 90 -8.86 0.99 9.96
N ALA A 91 -8.28 -0.17 9.68
CA ALA A 91 -7.54 -0.94 10.68
C ALA A 91 -6.31 -0.17 11.19
N SER A 92 -5.86 -0.49 12.41
CA SER A 92 -4.67 0.11 13.01
C SER A 92 -3.41 -0.13 12.17
N ILE A 93 -2.42 0.76 12.31
CA ILE A 93 -1.10 0.62 11.68
C ILE A 93 -0.50 -0.75 12.03
N LYS A 94 -0.53 -1.12 13.32
CA LYS A 94 -0.03 -2.42 13.81
C LYS A 94 -0.72 -3.61 13.14
N ALA A 95 -2.05 -3.56 12.95
CA ALA A 95 -2.78 -4.63 12.29
C ALA A 95 -2.38 -4.78 10.81
N ARG A 96 -2.18 -3.67 10.10
CA ARG A 96 -1.72 -3.66 8.69
C ARG A 96 -0.29 -4.21 8.58
N LEU A 97 0.65 -3.80 9.43
CA LEU A 97 2.01 -4.32 9.46
C LEU A 97 2.04 -5.82 9.78
N ASN A 98 1.26 -6.26 10.77
CA ASN A 98 1.16 -7.68 11.12
C ASN A 98 0.59 -8.53 9.98
N ALA A 99 -0.39 -8.00 9.24
CA ALA A 99 -0.94 -8.67 8.06
C ALA A 99 0.14 -8.91 7.00
N MET A 100 0.96 -7.89 6.71
CA MET A 100 2.06 -7.99 5.75
C MET A 100 3.15 -8.97 6.21
N LYS A 101 3.53 -8.94 7.49
CA LYS A 101 4.48 -9.92 8.07
C LYS A 101 3.94 -11.34 7.97
N LYS A 102 2.63 -11.53 8.22
CA LYS A 102 1.97 -12.84 8.06
C LYS A 102 2.03 -13.31 6.60
N ILE A 103 1.66 -12.45 5.64
CA ILE A 103 1.73 -12.77 4.21
C ILE A 103 3.15 -13.19 3.82
N LYS A 104 4.18 -12.42 4.23
CA LYS A 104 5.58 -12.76 3.97
C LYS A 104 5.91 -14.17 4.46
N LYS A 105 5.65 -14.44 5.72
CA LYS A 105 5.96 -15.72 6.39
C LYS A 105 5.25 -16.90 5.74
N GLU A 106 3.93 -16.80 5.55
CA GLU A 106 3.12 -17.91 5.03
C GLU A 106 3.48 -18.23 3.57
N ILE A 107 3.65 -17.21 2.72
CA ILE A 107 4.04 -17.42 1.33
C ILE A 107 5.46 -17.99 1.25
N GLN A 108 6.42 -17.48 2.02
CA GLN A 108 7.77 -18.00 2.05
C GLN A 108 7.80 -19.46 2.51
N ASN A 109 7.04 -19.82 3.54
CA ASN A 109 6.97 -21.20 4.03
C ASN A 109 6.40 -22.15 2.97
N PHE A 110 5.42 -21.71 2.18
CA PHE A 110 4.78 -22.54 1.16
C PHE A 110 5.60 -22.65 -0.12
N THR A 111 6.22 -21.55 -0.57
CA THR A 111 6.86 -21.45 -1.90
C THR A 111 8.38 -21.57 -1.85
N GLY A 112 9.00 -21.35 -0.69
CA GLY A 112 10.45 -21.27 -0.52
C GLY A 112 11.07 -19.95 -0.97
N TYR A 113 10.30 -18.99 -1.53
CA TYR A 113 10.79 -17.67 -1.94
C TYR A 113 9.96 -16.55 -1.33
N LEU A 114 10.52 -15.33 -1.32
CA LEU A 114 9.87 -14.15 -0.75
C LEU A 114 8.89 -13.54 -1.76
N PRO A 115 7.64 -13.23 -1.35
CA PRO A 115 6.74 -12.43 -2.17
C PRO A 115 7.22 -10.98 -2.27
N LYS A 116 6.90 -10.29 -3.36
CA LYS A 116 7.13 -8.84 -3.46
C LYS A 116 6.11 -8.10 -2.59
N LEU A 117 6.60 -7.35 -1.61
CA LEU A 117 5.78 -6.62 -0.64
C LEU A 117 6.18 -5.15 -0.59
N SER A 118 5.20 -4.25 -0.65
CA SER A 118 5.45 -2.82 -0.51
C SER A 118 4.58 -2.21 0.58
N ILE A 119 5.13 -1.22 1.28
CA ILE A 119 4.33 -0.26 2.06
C ILE A 119 4.18 1.01 1.24
N THR A 120 2.94 1.48 1.08
CA THR A 120 2.66 2.72 0.35
C THR A 120 2.26 3.83 1.32
N ILE A 121 3.09 4.86 1.39
CA ILE A 121 2.92 6.06 2.21
C ILE A 121 2.45 7.18 1.26
N THR A 122 1.24 7.03 0.76
CA THR A 122 0.74 7.86 -0.35
C THR A 122 -0.71 8.31 -0.14
N PRO A 123 -0.92 9.61 0.10
CA PRO A 123 0.11 10.62 0.39
C PRO A 123 0.71 10.43 1.79
N LEU A 124 1.93 10.95 2.00
CA LEU A 124 2.48 11.03 3.35
C LEU A 124 1.63 11.99 4.17
N LEU A 125 1.03 11.47 5.24
CA LEU A 125 0.29 12.24 6.24
C LEU A 125 1.22 12.59 7.41
N PRO A 126 0.83 13.55 8.27
CA PRO A 126 1.60 13.89 9.44
C PRO A 126 2.02 12.64 10.23
N THR A 127 3.26 12.60 10.68
CA THR A 127 3.77 11.59 11.59
C THR A 127 4.55 12.31 12.67
N LEU A 128 4.19 12.09 13.93
CA LEU A 128 4.81 12.76 15.06
C LEU A 128 6.33 12.51 15.04
N PRO A 129 7.17 13.54 15.26
CA PRO A 129 8.62 13.42 15.15
C PRO A 129 9.21 12.25 15.92
N GLU A 130 8.70 12.02 17.14
CA GLU A 130 9.11 10.93 18.04
C GLU A 130 8.69 9.53 17.55
N GLU A 131 7.69 9.45 16.65
CA GLU A 131 7.20 8.19 16.11
C GLU A 131 7.86 7.83 14.77
N GLN A 132 8.49 8.80 14.07
CA GLN A 132 9.00 8.62 12.71
C GLN A 132 10.03 7.48 12.63
N GLU A 133 11.06 7.52 13.45
CA GLU A 133 12.14 6.54 13.39
C GLU A 133 11.65 5.13 13.73
N SER A 134 10.84 4.99 14.78
CA SER A 134 10.28 3.71 15.19
C SER A 134 9.35 3.12 14.12
N PHE A 135 8.58 3.96 13.44
CA PHE A 135 7.75 3.56 12.32
C PHE A 135 8.60 3.08 11.14
N ILE A 136 9.58 3.88 10.72
CA ILE A 136 10.46 3.55 9.58
C ILE A 136 11.17 2.22 9.82
N ARG A 137 11.77 2.02 11.01
CA ARG A 137 12.46 0.76 11.35
C ARG A 137 11.55 -0.47 11.24
N GLN A 138 10.24 -0.33 11.48
CA GLN A 138 9.28 -1.42 11.32
C GLN A 138 9.05 -1.83 9.87
N LEU A 139 9.48 -1.03 8.88
CA LEU A 139 9.29 -1.29 7.46
C LEU A 139 10.42 -2.12 6.82
N ASN A 140 11.46 -2.48 7.56
CA ASN A 140 12.65 -3.19 7.06
C ASN A 140 12.38 -4.60 6.50
N PHE A 141 11.17 -5.13 6.68
CA PHE A 141 10.80 -6.47 6.21
C PHE A 141 10.24 -6.50 4.79
N VAL A 142 9.90 -5.35 4.18
CA VAL A 142 9.40 -5.27 2.81
C VAL A 142 10.55 -5.04 1.81
N ASP A 143 10.30 -5.30 0.54
CA ASP A 143 11.27 -5.02 -0.53
C ASP A 143 11.18 -3.57 -1.04
N ARG A 144 10.03 -2.91 -0.82
CA ARG A 144 9.81 -1.55 -1.31
C ARG A 144 8.98 -0.69 -0.36
N VAL A 145 9.33 0.59 -0.27
CA VAL A 145 8.48 1.65 0.26
C VAL A 145 8.17 2.63 -0.87
N VAL A 146 6.89 2.95 -1.06
CA VAL A 146 6.45 3.98 -2.02
C VAL A 146 5.99 5.19 -1.24
N ILE A 147 6.60 6.35 -1.50
CA ILE A 147 6.26 7.59 -0.82
C ILE A 147 5.78 8.64 -1.82
N GLN A 148 4.84 9.47 -1.43
CA GLN A 148 4.36 10.60 -2.22
C GLN A 148 3.95 11.74 -1.31
N ASP A 149 4.34 12.97 -1.70
CA ASP A 149 3.91 14.17 -1.01
C ASP A 149 2.39 14.39 -1.12
N PHE A 150 1.82 15.12 -0.18
CA PHE A 150 0.41 15.49 -0.19
C PHE A 150 0.19 16.69 -1.12
N HIS A 151 -0.30 16.44 -2.33
CA HIS A 151 -0.58 17.51 -3.28
C HIS A 151 -1.95 18.15 -3.02
N ILE A 152 -1.97 19.47 -2.82
CA ILE A 152 -3.19 20.26 -2.87
C ILE A 152 -3.57 20.43 -4.33
N SER A 153 -4.70 19.83 -4.67
CA SER A 153 -5.28 19.70 -6.01
C SER A 153 -4.86 20.69 -7.10
N HIS A 154 -4.45 20.17 -8.24
CA HIS A 154 -4.83 20.77 -9.51
C HIS A 154 -6.24 20.32 -9.86
N LYS A 155 -7.12 21.25 -10.31
CA LYS A 155 -8.49 20.94 -10.78
C LYS A 155 -8.47 19.71 -11.70
N GLY A 156 -9.21 18.67 -11.34
CA GLY A 156 -9.36 17.44 -12.13
C GLY A 156 -8.47 16.25 -11.74
N SER A 157 -7.61 16.35 -10.73
CA SER A 157 -6.83 15.22 -10.24
C SER A 157 -7.65 14.36 -9.28
N LEU A 158 -7.74 13.05 -9.57
CA LEU A 158 -8.34 12.03 -8.68
C LEU A 158 -7.45 11.70 -7.46
N VAL A 159 -6.54 12.57 -7.09
CA VAL A 159 -5.61 12.35 -5.98
C VAL A 159 -6.34 12.53 -4.65
N ALA A 160 -5.95 11.75 -3.65
CA ALA A 160 -6.52 11.75 -2.29
C ALA A 160 -6.55 13.12 -1.59
N SER A 161 -5.82 14.11 -2.11
CA SER A 161 -5.77 15.51 -1.67
C SER A 161 -7.08 16.29 -1.81
N THR A 162 -8.04 15.81 -2.58
CA THR A 162 -9.29 16.51 -2.89
C THR A 162 -10.45 16.14 -1.96
N ARG A 163 -10.21 15.32 -0.94
CA ARG A 163 -11.24 15.02 0.06
C ARG A 163 -11.36 16.19 1.03
N ASP A 164 -12.54 16.78 1.13
CA ASP A 164 -12.85 17.91 2.03
C ASP A 164 -12.35 17.66 3.45
N ALA A 165 -12.55 16.45 3.98
CA ALA A 165 -12.06 16.07 5.30
C ALA A 165 -10.53 16.18 5.45
N ALA A 166 -9.74 15.95 4.38
CA ALA A 166 -8.29 16.12 4.44
C ALA A 166 -7.90 17.60 4.45
N ILE A 167 -8.71 18.47 3.85
CA ILE A 167 -8.51 19.93 3.86
C ILE A 167 -8.78 20.47 5.24
N ASP A 168 -9.84 20.03 5.90
CA ASP A 168 -10.22 20.46 7.25
C ASP A 168 -9.17 20.05 8.30
N MET A 169 -8.53 18.89 8.11
CA MET A 169 -7.46 18.43 9.00
C MET A 169 -6.18 19.29 8.92
N LYS A 170 -5.98 20.10 7.87
CA LYS A 170 -4.79 20.95 7.75
C LYS A 170 -4.64 21.91 8.91
N LYS A 171 -5.73 22.50 9.41
CA LYS A 171 -5.68 23.39 10.57
C LYS A 171 -5.22 22.65 11.83
N LYS A 172 -5.71 21.43 12.05
CA LYS A 172 -5.33 20.59 13.19
C LYS A 172 -3.85 20.19 13.15
N TYR A 173 -3.32 20.00 11.97
CA TYR A 173 -1.93 19.60 11.72
C TYR A 173 -1.12 20.70 11.06
N GLU A 174 -1.36 21.98 11.42
CA GLU A 174 -0.67 23.14 10.86
C GLU A 174 0.86 23.03 11.03
N TRP A 175 1.32 22.52 12.15
CA TRP A 175 2.73 22.27 12.41
C TRP A 175 3.43 21.39 11.33
N TRP A 176 2.66 20.54 10.65
CA TRP A 176 3.14 19.72 9.55
C TRP A 176 2.95 20.43 8.20
N TYR A 177 1.76 20.95 7.95
CA TYR A 177 1.36 21.45 6.64
C TYR A 177 1.91 22.85 6.33
N SER A 178 2.30 23.66 7.32
CA SER A 178 2.99 24.94 7.07
C SER A 178 4.35 24.78 6.42
N ASN A 179 5.05 23.67 6.69
CA ASN A 179 6.34 23.32 6.08
C ASN A 179 6.27 21.93 5.39
N GLN A 180 5.16 21.64 4.73
CA GLN A 180 4.85 20.31 4.20
C GLN A 180 5.96 19.71 3.34
N HIS A 181 6.48 20.47 2.39
CA HIS A 181 7.52 19.99 1.48
C HIS A 181 8.83 19.67 2.23
N GLU A 182 9.22 20.50 3.17
CA GLU A 182 10.39 20.27 4.00
C GLU A 182 10.22 19.03 4.88
N ASN A 183 9.09 18.90 5.56
CA ASN A 183 8.75 17.72 6.35
C ASN A 183 8.75 16.44 5.52
N TYR A 184 8.26 16.52 4.27
CA TYR A 184 8.31 15.41 3.32
C TYR A 184 9.76 15.03 2.99
N GLN A 185 10.62 16.00 2.65
CA GLN A 185 12.02 15.75 2.32
C GLN A 185 12.80 15.18 3.53
N GLN A 186 12.56 15.71 4.72
CA GLN A 186 13.17 15.18 5.96
C GLN A 186 12.74 13.74 6.22
N PHE A 187 11.45 13.43 6.10
CA PHE A 187 10.95 12.07 6.29
C PHE A 187 11.53 11.11 5.24
N LYS A 188 11.59 11.55 3.98
CA LYS A 188 12.21 10.79 2.89
C LYS A 188 13.71 10.55 3.15
N GLY A 189 14.44 11.57 3.62
CA GLY A 189 15.84 11.43 4.01
C GLY A 189 16.04 10.36 5.07
N LYS A 190 15.23 10.36 6.13
CA LYS A 190 15.24 9.32 7.17
C LYS A 190 14.90 7.92 6.63
N LEU A 191 13.95 7.83 5.69
CA LEU A 191 13.65 6.54 5.04
C LEU A 191 14.89 5.97 4.33
N LEU A 192 15.59 6.79 3.54
CA LEU A 192 16.78 6.38 2.79
C LEU A 192 17.95 6.02 3.73
N GLU A 193 18.10 6.73 4.84
CA GLU A 193 19.16 6.47 5.83
C GLU A 193 18.90 5.16 6.59
N ILE A 194 17.66 4.94 7.05
CA ILE A 194 17.33 3.82 7.96
C ILE A 194 17.09 2.51 7.19
N LEU A 195 16.58 2.60 5.97
CA LEU A 195 16.16 1.46 5.15
C LEU A 195 17.13 1.23 3.97
N SER A 196 18.41 0.99 4.25
CA SER A 196 19.45 0.82 3.22
C SER A 196 19.17 -0.33 2.23
N ASP A 197 18.49 -1.39 2.68
CA ASP A 197 18.21 -2.59 1.89
C ASP A 197 16.78 -2.62 1.29
N VAL A 198 16.03 -1.55 1.45
CA VAL A 198 14.65 -1.41 0.96
C VAL A 198 14.59 -0.39 -0.16
N GLU A 199 14.02 -0.76 -1.30
CA GLU A 199 13.84 0.17 -2.41
C GLU A 199 12.85 1.28 -2.04
N VAL A 200 13.24 2.54 -2.14
CA VAL A 200 12.35 3.69 -1.93
C VAL A 200 12.01 4.31 -3.28
N LYS A 201 10.73 4.27 -3.66
CA LYS A 201 10.21 4.86 -4.91
C LYS A 201 9.23 5.99 -4.64
N GLU A 202 9.11 6.90 -5.60
CA GLU A 202 8.14 8.00 -5.56
C GLU A 202 7.09 7.86 -6.66
N GLY A 203 5.85 8.25 -6.32
CA GLY A 203 4.76 8.37 -7.27
C GLY A 203 4.37 7.06 -7.96
N LYS A 204 3.82 7.19 -9.17
CA LYS A 204 3.17 6.09 -9.89
C LYS A 204 4.09 4.90 -10.20
N ALA A 205 5.37 5.14 -10.44
CA ALA A 205 6.32 4.09 -10.76
C ALA A 205 6.50 3.08 -9.59
N GLY A 206 6.28 3.52 -8.36
CA GLY A 206 6.40 2.67 -7.18
C GLY A 206 5.29 1.63 -7.02
N PHE A 207 4.14 1.81 -7.66
CA PHE A 207 3.00 0.90 -7.51
C PHE A 207 3.06 -0.32 -8.42
N THR A 208 3.94 -0.36 -9.39
CA THR A 208 4.05 -1.45 -10.35
C THR A 208 4.66 -2.71 -9.75
N TYR A 209 4.60 -3.82 -10.49
CA TYR A 209 5.19 -5.08 -10.06
C TYR A 209 6.71 -4.99 -9.97
N GLU A 210 7.35 -4.31 -10.93
CA GLU A 210 8.80 -4.08 -10.99
C GLU A 210 9.22 -2.87 -10.14
#